data_1fa049bbfeb3c37533bea82eb306d692
#
_entry.id   1fa049bbfeb3c37533bea82eb306d692
#
_cell.length_a   1.000
_cell.length_b   1.000
_cell.length_c   1.000
_cell.angle_alpha   90.00
_cell.angle_beta   90.00
_cell.angle_gamma   90.00
#
_symmetry.space_group_name_H-M   'P 1'
#
loop_
_entity.id
_entity.type
_entity.pdbx_description
1 polymer ?
#
loop_
_entity_poly.entity_id
_entity_poly.type
_entity_poly.pdbx_seq_one_letter_code
_entity_poly.pdbx_strand_id
1 'polypeptide(L)'
;MSASDPILSIRDLSIAFGRGDREVLAVDHVSFDIRKGETMALVGESGSGKSITALSVMKLLPYPSAHHPSGSIKFQGRELLTLTEAQIRHVRGNDIAIIFQEPMTSLNPLHTIEKQIREILMLHQGITGEAALARIVELLSQVGIPDPVGRLKSYPHQLSGGQRQRVMIAMALANNPDLLIADEPTTALDVTVQAQILKLLKDTQTSLGMSMLFITHDLGIVRKLADRVCVMQRGKIVEQGEVERVFTAPEHPYTRALLAAEPKPDPAPPCPDAPVVIQTKDLKVWFPIKRGVLRKVVGHIKAVDGVSIQLRKGETLGV
;
A
#
# COMPACT_ATOMS: atom_id res chain seq x y z
N MET A 1 -26.16 6.25 -12.73
CA MET A 1 -25.72 4.86 -12.58
C MET A 1 -26.63 4.19 -11.56
N SER A 2 -27.13 3.00 -11.84
CA SER A 2 -27.89 2.21 -10.85
C SER A 2 -26.98 1.85 -9.69
N ALA A 3 -27.54 1.70 -8.47
CA ALA A 3 -26.78 1.28 -7.28
C ALA A 3 -26.09 -0.12 -7.42
N SER A 4 -26.36 -0.82 -8.51
CA SER A 4 -25.81 -2.15 -8.85
C SER A 4 -24.59 -2.12 -9.77
N ASP A 5 -24.28 -0.96 -10.40
CA ASP A 5 -23.19 -0.90 -11.37
C ASP A 5 -21.83 -0.81 -10.66
N PRO A 6 -20.83 -1.65 -11.05
CA PRO A 6 -19.50 -1.61 -10.44
C PRO A 6 -18.78 -0.31 -10.80
N ILE A 7 -17.98 0.22 -9.85
CA ILE A 7 -17.11 1.37 -10.11
C ILE A 7 -15.92 0.99 -10.99
N LEU A 8 -15.35 -0.21 -10.76
CA LEU A 8 -14.32 -0.82 -11.60
C LEU A 8 -14.80 -2.19 -12.04
N SER A 9 -14.73 -2.46 -13.35
CA SER A 9 -15.02 -3.77 -13.92
C SER A 9 -13.87 -4.22 -14.79
N ILE A 10 -13.26 -5.34 -14.44
CA ILE A 10 -12.22 -6.02 -15.21
C ILE A 10 -12.82 -7.30 -15.77
N ARG A 11 -12.68 -7.51 -17.10
CA ARG A 11 -13.24 -8.65 -17.81
C ARG A 11 -12.19 -9.27 -18.73
N ASP A 12 -11.97 -10.57 -18.56
CA ASP A 12 -11.13 -11.41 -19.43
C ASP A 12 -9.74 -10.81 -19.69
N LEU A 13 -9.18 -10.12 -18.67
CA LEU A 13 -7.95 -9.37 -18.81
C LEU A 13 -6.75 -10.31 -18.87
N SER A 14 -6.02 -10.22 -19.99
CA SER A 14 -4.71 -10.85 -20.15
C SER A 14 -3.64 -9.80 -20.35
N ILE A 15 -2.48 -9.98 -19.72
CA ILE A 15 -1.33 -9.09 -19.81
C ILE A 15 -0.09 -9.90 -20.11
N ALA A 16 0.59 -9.57 -21.20
CA ALA A 16 1.80 -10.22 -21.62
C ALA A 16 2.96 -9.24 -21.75
N PHE A 17 4.19 -9.73 -21.60
CA PHE A 17 5.44 -9.01 -21.79
C PHE A 17 6.27 -9.69 -22.86
N GLY A 18 6.94 -8.89 -23.69
CA GLY A 18 7.74 -9.39 -24.79
C GLY A 18 6.91 -9.60 -26.07
N ARG A 19 7.44 -10.36 -27.02
CA ARG A 19 6.80 -10.69 -28.31
C ARG A 19 7.31 -12.02 -28.86
N GLY A 20 6.47 -12.73 -29.60
CA GLY A 20 6.81 -14.00 -30.23
C GLY A 20 7.28 -15.04 -29.21
N ASP A 21 8.34 -15.79 -29.52
CA ASP A 21 8.86 -16.88 -28.68
C ASP A 21 9.33 -16.45 -27.27
N ARG A 22 9.46 -15.15 -27.01
CA ARG A 22 9.84 -14.56 -25.70
C ARG A 22 8.66 -13.93 -24.97
N GLU A 23 7.46 -14.17 -25.44
CA GLU A 23 6.26 -13.64 -24.78
C GLU A 23 5.99 -14.41 -23.48
N VAL A 24 5.79 -13.66 -22.40
CA VAL A 24 5.43 -14.22 -21.08
C VAL A 24 4.09 -13.65 -20.67
N LEU A 25 3.11 -14.52 -20.49
CA LEU A 25 1.78 -14.17 -19.99
C LEU A 25 1.85 -14.02 -18.46
N ALA A 26 1.74 -12.79 -17.97
CA ALA A 26 1.83 -12.46 -16.56
C ALA A 26 0.46 -12.44 -15.86
N VAL A 27 -0.60 -12.13 -16.60
CA VAL A 27 -2.01 -12.17 -16.16
C VAL A 27 -2.81 -12.89 -17.26
N ASP A 28 -3.66 -13.83 -16.88
CA ASP A 28 -4.32 -14.77 -17.76
C ASP A 28 -5.83 -14.84 -17.46
N HIS A 29 -6.62 -14.19 -18.32
CA HIS A 29 -8.09 -14.17 -18.30
C HIS A 29 -8.72 -13.77 -16.94
N VAL A 30 -8.19 -12.74 -16.29
CA VAL A 30 -8.65 -12.26 -14.98
C VAL A 30 -9.94 -11.45 -15.12
N SER A 31 -10.94 -11.75 -14.26
CA SER A 31 -12.22 -11.05 -14.23
C SER A 31 -12.69 -10.83 -12.79
N PHE A 32 -12.94 -9.56 -12.42
CA PHE A 32 -13.58 -9.18 -11.15
C PHE A 32 -14.16 -7.78 -11.24
N ASP A 33 -15.02 -7.45 -10.27
CA ASP A 33 -15.66 -6.13 -10.12
C ASP A 33 -15.42 -5.57 -8.73
N ILE A 34 -15.30 -4.25 -8.65
CA ILE A 34 -15.35 -3.49 -7.40
C ILE A 34 -16.62 -2.65 -7.41
N ARG A 35 -17.43 -2.74 -6.34
CA ARG A 35 -18.62 -1.93 -6.15
C ARG A 35 -18.26 -0.58 -5.53
N LYS A 36 -19.14 0.41 -5.65
CA LYS A 36 -18.92 1.71 -5.02
C LYS A 36 -18.85 1.58 -3.50
N GLY A 37 -17.81 2.15 -2.88
CA GLY A 37 -17.56 2.09 -1.44
C GLY A 37 -17.03 0.75 -0.93
N GLU A 38 -16.81 -0.25 -1.81
CA GLU A 38 -16.30 -1.57 -1.47
C GLU A 38 -14.78 -1.57 -1.35
N THR A 39 -14.26 -2.37 -0.41
CA THR A 39 -12.86 -2.80 -0.40
C THR A 39 -12.75 -4.21 -0.97
N MET A 40 -12.15 -4.32 -2.16
CA MET A 40 -11.76 -5.61 -2.76
C MET A 40 -10.30 -5.89 -2.46
N ALA A 41 -10.00 -7.01 -1.80
CA ALA A 41 -8.64 -7.48 -1.62
C ALA A 41 -8.19 -8.35 -2.81
N LEU A 42 -6.94 -8.17 -3.23
CA LEU A 42 -6.27 -9.03 -4.21
C LEU A 42 -5.07 -9.67 -3.53
N VAL A 43 -5.12 -10.99 -3.30
CA VAL A 43 -4.13 -11.74 -2.50
C VAL A 43 -3.47 -12.85 -3.31
N GLY A 44 -2.30 -13.31 -2.86
CA GLY A 44 -1.53 -14.40 -3.49
C GLY A 44 -0.04 -14.21 -3.29
N GLU A 45 0.76 -15.19 -3.66
CA GLU A 45 2.22 -15.14 -3.57
C GLU A 45 2.84 -14.02 -4.40
N SER A 46 4.10 -13.67 -4.08
CA SER A 46 4.87 -12.74 -4.93
C SER A 46 4.96 -13.29 -6.35
N GLY A 47 4.82 -12.39 -7.35
CA GLY A 47 4.83 -12.80 -8.76
C GLY A 47 3.51 -13.40 -9.27
N SER A 48 2.43 -13.45 -8.49
CA SER A 48 1.14 -13.99 -8.97
C SER A 48 0.38 -13.08 -9.94
N GLY A 49 0.86 -11.84 -10.21
CA GLY A 49 0.25 -10.90 -11.17
C GLY A 49 -0.55 -9.75 -10.55
N LYS A 50 -0.65 -9.64 -9.21
CA LYS A 50 -1.45 -8.63 -8.50
C LYS A 50 -1.11 -7.18 -8.88
N SER A 51 0.15 -6.78 -8.66
CA SER A 51 0.62 -5.42 -8.96
C SER A 51 0.57 -5.12 -10.46
N ILE A 52 0.82 -6.12 -11.32
CA ILE A 52 0.70 -5.98 -12.77
C ILE A 52 -0.76 -5.68 -13.15
N THR A 53 -1.73 -6.39 -12.56
CA THR A 53 -3.16 -6.13 -12.75
C THR A 53 -3.52 -4.70 -12.32
N ALA A 54 -3.06 -4.27 -11.14
CA ALA A 54 -3.29 -2.92 -10.62
C ALA A 54 -2.69 -1.81 -11.51
N LEU A 55 -1.44 -1.97 -11.92
CA LEU A 55 -0.74 -1.02 -12.82
C LEU A 55 -1.41 -0.95 -14.19
N SER A 56 -2.04 -2.05 -14.66
CA SER A 56 -2.78 -2.07 -15.91
C SER A 56 -4.02 -1.17 -15.86
N VAL A 57 -4.73 -1.11 -14.71
CA VAL A 57 -5.86 -0.18 -14.52
C VAL A 57 -5.47 1.26 -14.79
N MET A 58 -4.26 1.63 -14.36
CA MET A 58 -3.70 2.98 -14.53
C MET A 58 -2.92 3.16 -15.85
N LYS A 59 -2.82 2.13 -16.71
CA LYS A 59 -1.94 2.10 -17.89
C LYS A 59 -0.50 2.52 -17.55
N LEU A 60 0.05 2.04 -16.42
CA LEU A 60 1.41 2.33 -15.95
C LEU A 60 2.41 1.20 -16.25
N LEU A 61 2.01 0.20 -17.02
CA LEU A 61 2.92 -0.85 -17.48
C LEU A 61 3.94 -0.28 -18.49
N PRO A 62 5.11 -0.92 -18.65
CA PRO A 62 6.14 -0.46 -19.58
C PRO A 62 5.76 -0.77 -21.03
N TYR A 63 4.88 0.04 -21.62
CA TYR A 63 4.53 -0.06 -23.04
C TYR A 63 5.68 0.42 -23.94
N PRO A 64 5.92 -0.21 -25.11
CA PRO A 64 5.17 -1.28 -25.76
C PRO A 64 5.63 -2.70 -25.40
N SER A 65 6.52 -2.87 -24.43
CA SER A 65 6.97 -4.20 -23.98
C SER A 65 5.82 -4.98 -23.33
N ALA A 66 5.00 -4.31 -22.50
CA ALA A 66 3.75 -4.83 -22.02
C ALA A 66 2.63 -4.61 -23.06
N HIS A 67 1.70 -5.54 -23.17
CA HIS A 67 0.50 -5.41 -23.98
C HIS A 67 -0.64 -6.26 -23.45
N HIS A 68 -1.84 -6.03 -23.94
CA HIS A 68 -3.06 -6.73 -23.54
C HIS A 68 -3.56 -7.60 -24.69
N PRO A 69 -3.25 -8.93 -24.68
CA PRO A 69 -3.76 -9.86 -25.70
C PRO A 69 -5.30 -9.92 -25.70
N SER A 70 -5.93 -9.81 -24.53
CA SER A 70 -7.38 -9.77 -24.38
C SER A 70 -7.81 -8.87 -23.22
N GLY A 71 -9.09 -8.55 -23.14
CA GLY A 71 -9.75 -8.00 -21.99
C GLY A 71 -10.19 -6.56 -22.09
N SER A 72 -10.88 -6.15 -21.05
CA SER A 72 -11.49 -4.81 -20.89
C SER A 72 -11.33 -4.38 -19.44
N ILE A 73 -11.01 -3.09 -19.23
CA ILE A 73 -10.98 -2.44 -17.92
C ILE A 73 -11.90 -1.22 -18.00
N LYS A 74 -13.05 -1.28 -17.32
CA LYS A 74 -14.00 -0.18 -17.28
C LYS A 74 -14.04 0.46 -15.92
N PHE A 75 -13.85 1.76 -15.87
CA PHE A 75 -14.02 2.58 -14.67
C PHE A 75 -15.22 3.49 -14.88
N GLN A 76 -16.24 3.40 -14.02
CA GLN A 76 -17.51 4.11 -14.13
C GLN A 76 -18.14 3.96 -15.54
N GLY A 77 -18.05 2.75 -16.11
CA GLY A 77 -18.56 2.44 -17.46
C GLY A 77 -17.64 2.85 -18.62
N ARG A 78 -16.58 3.63 -18.39
CA ARG A 78 -15.63 4.10 -19.41
C ARG A 78 -14.48 3.10 -19.59
N GLU A 79 -14.20 2.65 -20.81
CA GLU A 79 -13.09 1.75 -21.12
C GLU A 79 -11.74 2.47 -21.00
N LEU A 80 -10.87 1.98 -20.11
CA LEU A 80 -9.58 2.62 -19.82
C LEU A 80 -8.48 2.23 -20.83
N LEU A 81 -8.48 0.99 -21.32
CA LEU A 81 -7.40 0.50 -22.19
C LEU A 81 -7.30 1.25 -23.51
N THR A 82 -8.44 1.75 -24.02
CA THR A 82 -8.53 2.50 -25.28
C THR A 82 -8.27 3.99 -25.14
N LEU A 83 -8.13 4.51 -23.91
CA LEU A 83 -7.87 5.93 -23.69
C LEU A 83 -6.51 6.35 -24.24
N THR A 84 -6.46 7.53 -24.84
CA THR A 84 -5.19 8.19 -25.18
C THR A 84 -4.43 8.59 -23.92
N GLU A 85 -3.12 8.87 -24.02
CA GLU A 85 -2.32 9.32 -22.89
C GLU A 85 -2.86 10.62 -22.26
N ALA A 86 -3.33 11.55 -23.05
CA ALA A 86 -3.96 12.77 -22.55
C ALA A 86 -5.23 12.48 -21.72
N GLN A 87 -6.05 11.54 -22.15
CA GLN A 87 -7.28 11.17 -21.46
C GLN A 87 -7.01 10.39 -20.15
N ILE A 88 -6.05 9.46 -20.16
CA ILE A 88 -5.75 8.69 -18.93
C ILE A 88 -5.07 9.54 -17.88
N ARG A 89 -4.34 10.61 -18.23
CA ARG A 89 -3.78 11.57 -17.28
C ARG A 89 -4.84 12.26 -16.42
N HIS A 90 -6.02 12.53 -16.97
CA HIS A 90 -7.12 13.11 -16.19
C HIS A 90 -7.69 12.11 -15.17
N VAL A 91 -7.61 10.82 -15.44
CA VAL A 91 -8.06 9.76 -14.52
C VAL A 91 -7.02 9.51 -13.43
N ARG A 92 -5.72 9.44 -13.83
CA ARG A 92 -4.60 9.19 -12.90
C ARG A 92 -4.47 10.32 -11.89
N GLY A 93 -4.51 9.98 -10.61
CA GLY A 93 -4.33 10.91 -9.50
C GLY A 93 -5.53 11.82 -9.22
N ASN A 94 -6.56 11.81 -10.07
CA ASN A 94 -7.83 12.50 -9.84
C ASN A 94 -8.93 11.51 -9.46
N ASP A 95 -9.38 10.69 -10.41
CA ASP A 95 -10.48 9.74 -10.21
C ASP A 95 -9.99 8.43 -9.60
N ILE A 96 -8.80 7.97 -10.02
CA ILE A 96 -8.12 6.79 -9.50
C ILE A 96 -6.74 7.19 -8.99
N ALA A 97 -6.48 6.93 -7.71
CA ALA A 97 -5.16 7.11 -7.11
C ALA A 97 -4.50 5.77 -6.78
N ILE A 98 -3.16 5.77 -6.68
CA ILE A 98 -2.39 4.59 -6.30
C ILE A 98 -1.38 4.91 -5.20
N ILE A 99 -1.31 4.01 -4.22
CA ILE A 99 -0.24 3.93 -3.23
C ILE A 99 0.66 2.78 -3.66
N PHE A 100 1.93 3.10 -3.96
CA PHE A 100 2.92 2.10 -4.39
C PHE A 100 3.54 1.38 -3.20
N GLN A 101 4.05 0.20 -3.43
CA GLN A 101 4.69 -0.68 -2.44
C GLN A 101 5.89 -0.01 -1.75
N GLU A 102 6.69 0.80 -2.47
CA GLU A 102 7.91 1.41 -1.94
C GLU A 102 7.80 2.94 -1.83
N PRO A 103 7.68 3.51 -0.61
CA PRO A 103 7.65 4.97 -0.42
C PRO A 103 8.94 5.66 -0.85
N MET A 104 10.06 4.94 -0.81
CA MET A 104 11.39 5.50 -1.14
C MET A 104 11.53 5.87 -2.60
N THR A 105 10.89 5.12 -3.49
CA THR A 105 10.93 5.33 -4.95
C THR A 105 9.79 6.22 -5.43
N SER A 106 8.73 6.37 -4.63
CA SER A 106 7.53 7.14 -4.99
C SER A 106 7.63 8.63 -4.71
N LEU A 107 8.47 9.04 -3.74
CA LEU A 107 8.71 10.44 -3.41
C LEU A 107 9.97 10.96 -4.11
N ASN A 108 9.88 12.13 -4.76
CA ASN A 108 11.05 12.78 -5.35
C ASN A 108 11.98 13.29 -4.24
N PRO A 109 13.22 12.75 -4.12
CA PRO A 109 14.13 13.10 -3.03
C PRO A 109 14.62 14.56 -3.10
N LEU A 110 14.52 15.23 -4.25
CA LEU A 110 14.97 16.59 -4.51
C LEU A 110 13.88 17.65 -4.27
N HIS A 111 12.64 17.24 -4.02
CA HIS A 111 11.52 18.13 -3.76
C HIS A 111 11.07 18.06 -2.29
N THR A 112 10.68 19.21 -1.74
CA THR A 112 10.04 19.26 -0.43
C THR A 112 8.67 18.59 -0.46
N ILE A 113 8.16 18.19 0.72
CA ILE A 113 6.84 17.58 0.84
C ILE A 113 5.75 18.53 0.33
N GLU A 114 5.82 19.81 0.70
CA GLU A 114 4.91 20.84 0.20
C GLU A 114 4.88 20.88 -1.32
N LYS A 115 6.06 20.93 -1.97
CA LYS A 115 6.15 21.05 -3.43
C LYS A 115 5.47 19.88 -4.14
N GLN A 116 5.66 18.66 -3.65
CA GLN A 116 5.09 17.46 -4.26
C GLN A 116 3.56 17.41 -4.15
N ILE A 117 3.00 17.74 -2.98
CA ILE A 117 1.53 17.77 -2.81
C ILE A 117 0.92 18.96 -3.57
N ARG A 118 1.58 20.12 -3.56
CA ARG A 118 1.15 21.33 -4.29
C ARG A 118 1.03 21.07 -5.78
N GLU A 119 1.97 20.34 -6.37
CA GLU A 119 1.97 19.98 -7.79
C GLU A 119 0.69 19.20 -8.17
N ILE A 120 0.28 18.23 -7.34
CA ILE A 120 -0.94 17.45 -7.55
C ILE A 120 -2.18 18.35 -7.52
N LEU A 121 -2.30 19.21 -6.49
CA LEU A 121 -3.43 20.13 -6.36
C LEU A 121 -3.51 21.13 -7.51
N MET A 122 -2.37 21.64 -7.96
CA MET A 122 -2.29 22.55 -9.10
C MET A 122 -2.69 21.87 -10.41
N LEU A 123 -2.17 20.67 -10.68
CA LEU A 123 -2.41 19.96 -11.94
C LEU A 123 -3.86 19.51 -12.11
N HIS A 124 -4.50 19.06 -11.04
CA HIS A 124 -5.84 18.47 -11.12
C HIS A 124 -6.97 19.39 -10.70
N GLN A 125 -6.72 20.30 -9.76
CA GLN A 125 -7.76 21.20 -9.21
C GLN A 125 -7.49 22.67 -9.50
N GLY A 126 -6.33 23.03 -10.06
CA GLY A 126 -5.95 24.43 -10.29
C GLY A 126 -5.72 25.22 -8.99
N ILE A 127 -5.63 24.54 -7.83
CA ILE A 127 -5.46 25.20 -6.52
C ILE A 127 -4.01 25.63 -6.36
N THR A 128 -3.81 26.93 -6.07
CA THR A 128 -2.48 27.55 -5.89
C THR A 128 -2.45 28.47 -4.67
N GLY A 129 -1.31 29.09 -4.39
CA GLY A 129 -1.16 30.11 -3.33
C GLY A 129 -1.47 29.61 -1.92
N GLU A 130 -2.17 30.43 -1.14
CA GLU A 130 -2.52 30.14 0.25
C GLU A 130 -3.55 29.03 0.39
N ALA A 131 -4.49 28.91 -0.56
CA ALA A 131 -5.49 27.84 -0.57
C ALA A 131 -4.83 26.47 -0.72
N ALA A 132 -3.82 26.33 -1.58
CA ALA A 132 -3.04 25.10 -1.69
C ALA A 132 -2.29 24.79 -0.39
N LEU A 133 -1.69 25.81 0.25
CA LEU A 133 -0.98 25.63 1.50
C LEU A 133 -1.90 25.13 2.62
N ALA A 134 -3.07 25.73 2.76
CA ALA A 134 -4.08 25.33 3.74
C ALA A 134 -4.52 23.86 3.51
N ARG A 135 -4.80 23.50 2.25
CA ARG A 135 -5.17 22.12 1.89
C ARG A 135 -4.03 21.11 2.16
N ILE A 136 -2.78 21.48 1.90
CA ILE A 136 -1.62 20.61 2.19
C ILE A 136 -1.50 20.36 3.70
N VAL A 137 -1.64 21.39 4.52
CA VAL A 137 -1.59 21.27 6.00
C VAL A 137 -2.74 20.37 6.48
N GLU A 138 -3.94 20.54 5.95
CA GLU A 138 -5.10 19.69 6.24
C GLU A 138 -4.82 18.22 5.91
N LEU A 139 -4.33 17.93 4.70
CA LEU A 139 -3.99 16.57 4.25
C LEU A 139 -2.92 15.93 5.14
N LEU A 140 -1.84 16.66 5.46
CA LEU A 140 -0.80 16.16 6.35
C LEU A 140 -1.31 15.91 7.78
N SER A 141 -2.24 16.74 8.25
CA SER A 141 -2.91 16.54 9.55
C SER A 141 -3.81 15.31 9.52
N GLN A 142 -4.60 15.14 8.45
CA GLN A 142 -5.49 14.00 8.25
C GLN A 142 -4.73 12.67 8.28
N VAL A 143 -3.55 12.61 7.66
CA VAL A 143 -2.72 11.40 7.69
C VAL A 143 -1.88 11.28 8.97
N GLY A 144 -2.02 12.17 9.91
CA GLY A 144 -1.37 12.13 11.22
C GLY A 144 0.13 12.43 11.18
N ILE A 145 0.58 13.34 10.32
CA ILE A 145 1.95 13.88 10.37
C ILE A 145 2.04 14.85 11.56
N PRO A 146 2.94 14.62 12.53
CA PRO A 146 3.15 15.57 13.63
C PRO A 146 3.80 16.86 13.12
N ASP A 147 3.32 18.00 13.60
CA ASP A 147 3.75 19.35 13.18
C ASP A 147 3.70 19.52 11.64
N PRO A 148 2.50 19.47 11.03
CA PRO A 148 2.36 19.53 9.56
C PRO A 148 3.01 20.77 8.95
N VAL A 149 2.88 21.93 9.61
CA VAL A 149 3.44 23.21 9.15
C VAL A 149 4.97 23.18 9.16
N GLY A 150 5.57 22.68 10.23
CA GLY A 150 7.04 22.53 10.32
C GLY A 150 7.61 21.51 9.33
N ARG A 151 6.78 20.56 8.85
CA ARG A 151 7.19 19.53 7.90
C ARG A 151 7.06 19.93 6.43
N LEU A 152 6.39 21.02 6.10
CA LEU A 152 6.22 21.47 4.71
C LEU A 152 7.53 21.56 3.92
N LYS A 153 8.56 22.13 4.53
CA LYS A 153 9.89 22.31 3.91
C LYS A 153 10.81 21.09 4.08
N SER A 154 10.35 20.03 4.70
CA SER A 154 11.13 18.80 4.85
C SER A 154 11.26 18.09 3.51
N TYR A 155 12.40 17.43 3.32
CA TYR A 155 12.65 16.50 2.21
C TYR A 155 12.33 15.07 2.64
N PRO A 156 12.06 14.13 1.70
CA PRO A 156 11.76 12.74 2.04
C PRO A 156 12.78 12.06 2.95
N HIS A 157 14.07 12.32 2.75
CA HIS A 157 15.14 11.73 3.56
C HIS A 157 15.18 12.22 5.03
N GLN A 158 14.47 13.30 5.35
CA GLN A 158 14.34 13.85 6.72
C GLN A 158 13.16 13.24 7.48
N LEU A 159 12.38 12.38 6.85
CA LEU A 159 11.21 11.71 7.41
C LEU A 159 11.52 10.24 7.73
N SER A 160 10.86 9.70 8.76
CA SER A 160 10.87 8.25 9.03
C SER A 160 10.14 7.48 7.92
N GLY A 161 10.31 6.15 7.85
CA GLY A 161 9.60 5.30 6.89
C GLY A 161 8.09 5.46 6.97
N GLY A 162 7.53 5.40 8.17
CA GLY A 162 6.10 5.60 8.39
C GLY A 162 5.61 7.01 8.05
N GLN A 163 6.42 8.06 8.28
CA GLN A 163 6.06 9.41 7.87
C GLN A 163 6.07 9.57 6.34
N ARG A 164 7.03 8.96 5.63
CA ARG A 164 7.05 8.93 4.16
C ARG A 164 5.82 8.23 3.59
N GLN A 165 5.43 7.10 4.19
CA GLN A 165 4.21 6.40 3.82
C GLN A 165 2.96 7.28 3.99
N ARG A 166 2.84 7.98 5.12
CA ARG A 166 1.74 8.92 5.37
C ARG A 166 1.70 10.07 4.38
N VAL A 167 2.86 10.60 3.98
CA VAL A 167 2.94 11.65 2.93
C VAL A 167 2.49 11.08 1.58
N MET A 168 2.90 9.88 1.21
CA MET A 168 2.45 9.22 -0.03
C MET A 168 0.92 8.99 -0.02
N ILE A 169 0.36 8.60 1.13
CA ILE A 169 -1.10 8.50 1.31
C ILE A 169 -1.76 9.88 1.15
N ALA A 170 -1.21 10.93 1.77
CA ALA A 170 -1.72 12.30 1.61
C ALA A 170 -1.73 12.75 0.15
N MET A 171 -0.68 12.42 -0.61
CA MET A 171 -0.62 12.68 -2.05
C MET A 171 -1.70 11.92 -2.82
N ALA A 172 -1.89 10.65 -2.53
CA ALA A 172 -2.92 9.82 -3.16
C ALA A 172 -4.34 10.34 -2.87
N LEU A 173 -4.58 10.86 -1.67
CA LEU A 173 -5.87 11.38 -1.23
C LEU A 173 -6.12 12.86 -1.59
N ALA A 174 -5.13 13.56 -2.15
CA ALA A 174 -5.18 15.00 -2.38
C ALA A 174 -6.42 15.47 -3.17
N ASN A 175 -6.85 14.65 -4.14
CA ASN A 175 -7.98 14.93 -5.03
C ASN A 175 -9.28 14.19 -4.66
N ASN A 176 -9.35 13.54 -3.48
CA ASN A 176 -10.49 12.74 -3.05
C ASN A 176 -10.92 11.72 -4.12
N PRO A 177 -10.07 10.75 -4.47
CA PRO A 177 -10.33 9.82 -5.57
C PRO A 177 -11.55 8.94 -5.29
N ASP A 178 -12.25 8.53 -6.35
CA ASP A 178 -13.35 7.57 -6.26
C ASP A 178 -12.87 6.13 -6.03
N LEU A 179 -11.65 5.83 -6.51
CA LEU A 179 -10.98 4.53 -6.33
C LEU A 179 -9.53 4.71 -5.87
N LEU A 180 -9.17 4.09 -4.77
CA LEU A 180 -7.80 3.98 -4.30
C LEU A 180 -7.27 2.57 -4.57
N ILE A 181 -6.16 2.46 -5.27
CA ILE A 181 -5.38 1.23 -5.40
C ILE A 181 -4.26 1.29 -4.36
N ALA A 182 -4.24 0.38 -3.41
CA ALA A 182 -3.23 0.29 -2.37
C ALA A 182 -2.40 -0.99 -2.58
N ASP A 183 -1.22 -0.85 -3.19
CA ASP A 183 -0.33 -1.97 -3.49
C ASP A 183 0.67 -2.15 -2.36
N GLU A 184 0.42 -3.13 -1.49
CA GLU A 184 1.19 -3.45 -0.30
C GLU A 184 1.53 -2.23 0.57
N PRO A 185 0.54 -1.40 0.96
CA PRO A 185 0.78 -0.08 1.53
C PRO A 185 1.43 -0.09 2.91
N THR A 186 1.64 -1.25 3.51
CA THR A 186 2.20 -1.39 4.86
C THR A 186 3.46 -2.26 4.89
N THR A 187 3.98 -2.68 3.74
CA THR A 187 5.23 -3.46 3.65
C THR A 187 6.41 -2.66 4.21
N ALA A 188 7.26 -3.32 4.99
CA ALA A 188 8.43 -2.74 5.68
C ALA A 188 8.11 -1.70 6.78
N LEU A 189 6.88 -1.70 7.32
CA LEU A 189 6.51 -0.93 8.49
C LEU A 189 6.43 -1.82 9.74
N ASP A 190 6.70 -1.24 10.91
CA ASP A 190 6.42 -1.91 12.17
C ASP A 190 4.91 -2.11 12.40
N VAL A 191 4.56 -3.10 13.23
CA VAL A 191 3.17 -3.51 13.47
C VAL A 191 2.29 -2.35 13.96
N THR A 192 2.84 -1.43 14.75
CA THR A 192 2.09 -0.30 15.30
C THR A 192 1.77 0.71 14.22
N VAL A 193 2.76 1.09 13.39
CA VAL A 193 2.57 2.00 12.26
C VAL A 193 1.65 1.36 11.21
N GLN A 194 1.81 0.06 10.93
CA GLN A 194 0.92 -0.69 10.04
C GLN A 194 -0.55 -0.57 10.50
N ALA A 195 -0.85 -0.85 11.77
CA ALA A 195 -2.21 -0.75 12.31
C ALA A 195 -2.78 0.68 12.16
N GLN A 196 -1.95 1.70 12.39
CA GLN A 196 -2.36 3.10 12.22
C GLN A 196 -2.66 3.46 10.76
N ILE A 197 -1.85 2.98 9.81
CA ILE A 197 -2.06 3.20 8.37
C ILE A 197 -3.34 2.50 7.90
N LEU A 198 -3.58 1.25 8.31
CA LEU A 198 -4.79 0.52 7.94
C LEU A 198 -6.06 1.21 8.48
N LYS A 199 -6.00 1.67 9.73
CA LYS A 199 -7.09 2.46 10.32
C LYS A 199 -7.33 3.75 9.54
N LEU A 200 -6.27 4.50 9.22
CA LEU A 200 -6.35 5.71 8.42
C LEU A 200 -7.04 5.45 7.06
N LEU A 201 -6.63 4.40 6.33
CA LEU A 201 -7.22 4.06 5.04
C LEU A 201 -8.71 3.72 5.18
N LYS A 202 -9.09 2.96 6.23
CA LYS A 202 -10.50 2.60 6.48
C LYS A 202 -11.35 3.82 6.86
N ASP A 203 -10.85 4.66 7.74
CA ASP A 203 -11.54 5.88 8.17
C ASP A 203 -11.75 6.84 6.97
N THR A 204 -10.72 6.99 6.12
CA THR A 204 -10.78 7.82 4.91
C THR A 204 -11.72 7.22 3.86
N GLN A 205 -11.69 5.92 3.64
CA GLN A 205 -12.62 5.22 2.76
C GLN A 205 -14.08 5.52 3.17
N THR A 206 -14.36 5.39 4.46
CA THR A 206 -15.71 5.62 4.99
C THR A 206 -16.14 7.08 4.85
N SER A 207 -15.25 8.02 5.17
CA SER A 207 -15.55 9.45 5.14
C SER A 207 -15.75 10.01 3.74
N LEU A 208 -15.01 9.51 2.75
CA LEU A 208 -15.09 9.94 1.35
C LEU A 208 -16.07 9.09 0.51
N GLY A 209 -16.56 7.96 1.02
CA GLY A 209 -17.33 6.99 0.23
C GLY A 209 -16.50 6.36 -0.91
N MET A 210 -15.18 6.35 -0.76
CA MET A 210 -14.20 5.87 -1.73
C MET A 210 -14.21 4.34 -1.81
N SER A 211 -13.98 3.78 -3.00
CA SER A 211 -13.75 2.35 -3.18
C SER A 211 -12.26 2.03 -3.09
N MET A 212 -11.91 0.79 -2.75
CA MET A 212 -10.51 0.42 -2.59
C MET A 212 -10.18 -0.94 -3.22
N LEU A 213 -9.11 -1.00 -4.02
CA LEU A 213 -8.42 -2.23 -4.40
C LEU A 213 -7.19 -2.38 -3.51
N PHE A 214 -7.25 -3.32 -2.58
CA PHE A 214 -6.21 -3.53 -1.59
C PHE A 214 -5.38 -4.77 -1.92
N ILE A 215 -4.11 -4.60 -2.24
CA ILE A 215 -3.20 -5.68 -2.59
C ILE A 215 -2.31 -5.97 -1.39
N THR A 216 -2.27 -7.23 -0.96
CA THR A 216 -1.42 -7.68 0.14
C THR A 216 -1.19 -9.19 0.07
N HIS A 217 -0.15 -9.64 0.74
CA HIS A 217 0.08 -11.05 1.04
C HIS A 217 -0.31 -11.42 2.50
N ASP A 218 -0.69 -10.43 3.31
CA ASP A 218 -1.10 -10.61 4.72
C ASP A 218 -2.62 -10.85 4.81
N LEU A 219 -3.00 -12.11 5.03
CA LEU A 219 -4.39 -12.52 5.13
C LEU A 219 -5.08 -12.01 6.39
N GLY A 220 -4.33 -11.77 7.46
CA GLY A 220 -4.84 -11.18 8.69
C GLY A 220 -5.33 -9.73 8.49
N ILE A 221 -4.68 -8.97 7.59
CA ILE A 221 -5.12 -7.63 7.17
C ILE A 221 -6.41 -7.74 6.34
N VAL A 222 -6.45 -8.66 5.38
CA VAL A 222 -7.62 -8.85 4.50
C VAL A 222 -8.88 -9.10 5.32
N ARG A 223 -8.80 -9.97 6.31
CA ARG A 223 -9.92 -10.31 7.20
C ARG A 223 -10.50 -9.11 7.95
N LYS A 224 -9.66 -8.10 8.24
CA LYS A 224 -10.05 -6.89 8.98
C LYS A 224 -10.54 -5.74 8.11
N LEU A 225 -10.09 -5.69 6.86
CA LEU A 225 -10.25 -4.50 6.03
C LEU A 225 -11.18 -4.72 4.84
N ALA A 226 -11.14 -5.91 4.22
CA ALA A 226 -11.80 -6.16 2.94
C ALA A 226 -13.20 -6.73 3.10
N ASP A 227 -14.08 -6.38 2.16
CA ASP A 227 -15.43 -6.92 2.03
C ASP A 227 -15.41 -8.21 1.19
N ARG A 228 -14.64 -8.19 0.09
CA ARG A 228 -14.45 -9.33 -0.81
C ARG A 228 -12.99 -9.54 -1.11
N VAL A 229 -12.64 -10.75 -1.53
CA VAL A 229 -11.28 -11.15 -1.87
C VAL A 229 -11.23 -11.89 -3.20
N CYS A 230 -10.19 -11.61 -3.98
CA CYS A 230 -9.75 -12.38 -5.13
C CYS A 230 -8.40 -13.03 -4.81
N VAL A 231 -8.31 -14.34 -4.90
CA VAL A 231 -7.08 -15.09 -4.70
C VAL A 231 -6.43 -15.34 -6.05
N MET A 232 -5.21 -14.83 -6.24
CA MET A 232 -4.45 -14.99 -7.49
C MET A 232 -3.32 -16.01 -7.33
N GLN A 233 -3.20 -16.87 -8.33
CA GLN A 233 -2.08 -17.81 -8.48
C GLN A 233 -1.65 -17.87 -9.95
N ARG A 234 -0.36 -17.65 -10.22
CA ARG A 234 0.24 -17.78 -11.56
C ARG A 234 -0.56 -17.03 -12.65
N GLY A 235 -0.90 -15.78 -12.38
CA GLY A 235 -1.61 -14.90 -13.30
C GLY A 235 -3.12 -15.10 -13.37
N LYS A 236 -3.71 -16.06 -12.66
CA LYS A 236 -5.14 -16.36 -12.67
C LYS A 236 -5.81 -16.08 -11.33
N ILE A 237 -7.09 -15.69 -11.37
CA ILE A 237 -7.94 -15.74 -10.18
C ILE A 237 -8.42 -17.20 -10.03
N VAL A 238 -8.05 -17.81 -8.92
CA VAL A 238 -8.39 -19.21 -8.61
C VAL A 238 -9.61 -19.32 -7.69
N GLU A 239 -9.86 -18.29 -6.91
CA GLU A 239 -11.04 -18.20 -6.04
C GLU A 239 -11.39 -16.72 -5.78
N GLN A 240 -12.69 -16.40 -5.67
CA GLN A 240 -13.17 -15.09 -5.29
C GLN A 240 -14.51 -15.15 -4.55
N GLY A 241 -14.73 -14.19 -3.67
CA GLY A 241 -15.98 -14.11 -2.92
C GLY A 241 -15.91 -13.16 -1.74
N GLU A 242 -16.95 -13.20 -0.90
CA GLU A 242 -16.93 -12.52 0.39
C GLU A 242 -15.81 -13.07 1.27
N VAL A 243 -15.11 -12.20 2.00
CA VAL A 243 -13.95 -12.58 2.83
C VAL A 243 -14.31 -13.70 3.78
N GLU A 244 -15.43 -13.57 4.51
CA GLU A 244 -15.86 -14.58 5.48
C GLU A 244 -16.02 -15.97 4.83
N ARG A 245 -16.68 -16.05 3.66
CA ARG A 245 -16.86 -17.32 2.94
C ARG A 245 -15.54 -17.94 2.52
N VAL A 246 -14.68 -17.16 1.86
CA VAL A 246 -13.39 -17.68 1.32
C VAL A 246 -12.45 -18.12 2.44
N PHE A 247 -12.50 -17.44 3.62
CA PHE A 247 -11.62 -17.78 4.73
C PHE A 247 -12.13 -18.92 5.62
N THR A 248 -13.45 -19.14 5.69
CA THR A 248 -14.04 -20.22 6.51
C THR A 248 -14.29 -21.51 5.72
N ALA A 249 -14.60 -21.38 4.43
CA ALA A 249 -14.93 -22.50 3.55
C ALA A 249 -14.22 -22.38 2.18
N PRO A 250 -12.86 -22.36 2.14
CA PRO A 250 -12.11 -22.24 0.89
C PRO A 250 -12.34 -23.46 -0.01
N GLU A 251 -12.67 -23.20 -1.27
CA GLU A 251 -12.97 -24.23 -2.26
C GLU A 251 -11.71 -24.68 -3.02
N HIS A 252 -10.83 -23.72 -3.38
CA HIS A 252 -9.65 -24.04 -4.16
C HIS A 252 -8.50 -24.60 -3.30
N PRO A 253 -7.76 -25.64 -3.74
CA PRO A 253 -6.66 -26.22 -2.96
C PRO A 253 -5.56 -25.22 -2.60
N TYR A 254 -5.25 -24.30 -3.51
CA TYR A 254 -4.26 -23.25 -3.26
C TYR A 254 -4.71 -22.29 -2.15
N THR A 255 -5.99 -21.88 -2.13
CA THR A 255 -6.55 -21.03 -1.06
C THR A 255 -6.44 -21.72 0.29
N ARG A 256 -6.76 -23.03 0.36
CA ARG A 256 -6.59 -23.83 1.58
C ARG A 256 -5.14 -23.86 2.05
N ALA A 257 -4.21 -24.10 1.12
CA ALA A 257 -2.78 -24.12 1.43
C ALA A 257 -2.28 -22.74 1.91
N LEU A 258 -2.72 -21.66 1.25
CA LEU A 258 -2.37 -20.28 1.60
C LEU A 258 -2.85 -19.92 3.02
N LEU A 259 -4.10 -20.25 3.37
CA LEU A 259 -4.66 -20.03 4.71
C LEU A 259 -4.01 -20.93 5.77
N ALA A 260 -3.66 -22.17 5.43
CA ALA A 260 -2.99 -23.10 6.33
C ALA A 260 -1.52 -22.74 6.60
N ALA A 261 -0.90 -21.95 5.71
CA ALA A 261 0.49 -21.49 5.84
C ALA A 261 0.66 -20.33 6.86
N GLU A 262 -0.45 -19.74 7.35
CA GLU A 262 -0.37 -18.79 8.45
C GLU A 262 0.26 -19.45 9.69
N PRO A 263 1.34 -18.87 10.25
CA PRO A 263 2.00 -19.44 11.43
C PRO A 263 1.00 -19.53 12.60
N LYS A 264 0.80 -20.74 13.11
CA LYS A 264 0.05 -20.90 14.36
C LYS A 264 0.97 -20.54 15.53
N PRO A 265 0.51 -19.74 16.51
CA PRO A 265 1.31 -19.43 17.70
C PRO A 265 1.34 -20.66 18.63
N ASP A 266 2.24 -21.60 18.32
CA ASP A 266 2.52 -22.75 19.16
C ASP A 266 4.04 -22.88 19.36
N PRO A 267 4.69 -21.91 20.03
CA PRO A 267 6.13 -21.96 20.29
C PRO A 267 6.41 -23.08 21.29
N ALA A 268 7.43 -23.88 21.02
CA ALA A 268 7.93 -24.82 22.01
C ALA A 268 8.31 -24.07 23.32
N PRO A 269 7.93 -24.57 24.50
CA PRO A 269 8.29 -23.91 25.75
C PRO A 269 9.80 -23.80 25.87
N PRO A 270 10.34 -22.65 26.34
CA PRO A 270 11.78 -22.48 26.52
C PRO A 270 12.29 -23.48 27.55
N CYS A 271 13.46 -24.10 27.28
CA CYS A 271 14.15 -24.95 28.25
C CYS A 271 14.81 -24.08 29.33
N PRO A 272 14.37 -24.10 30.62
CA PRO A 272 14.88 -23.23 31.66
C PRO A 272 16.39 -23.38 31.89
N ASP A 273 16.92 -24.58 31.68
CA ASP A 273 18.34 -24.93 31.94
C ASP A 273 19.24 -24.74 30.72
N ALA A 274 18.68 -24.31 29.57
CA ALA A 274 19.47 -24.06 28.38
C ALA A 274 20.45 -22.90 28.59
N PRO A 275 21.68 -23.01 28.07
CA PRO A 275 22.67 -21.93 28.23
C PRO A 275 22.22 -20.64 27.57
N VAL A 276 22.49 -19.52 28.23
CA VAL A 276 22.26 -18.19 27.69
C VAL A 276 23.21 -17.94 26.53
N VAL A 277 22.66 -17.55 25.36
CA VAL A 277 23.44 -17.26 24.15
C VAL A 277 23.68 -15.76 24.02
N ILE A 278 22.64 -14.95 24.31
CA ILE A 278 22.70 -13.49 24.25
C ILE A 278 22.04 -12.95 25.53
N GLN A 279 22.69 -11.97 26.13
CA GLN A 279 22.11 -11.22 27.25
C GLN A 279 22.48 -9.74 27.12
N THR A 280 21.47 -8.87 27.28
CA THR A 280 21.69 -7.43 27.45
C THR A 280 21.16 -7.01 28.82
N LYS A 281 21.78 -5.99 29.42
CA LYS A 281 21.34 -5.39 30.68
C LYS A 281 21.41 -3.88 30.54
N ASP A 282 20.26 -3.20 30.72
CA ASP A 282 20.13 -1.74 30.63
C ASP A 282 20.74 -1.16 29.32
N LEU A 283 20.55 -1.86 28.19
CA LEU A 283 21.10 -1.44 26.90
C LEU A 283 20.53 -0.08 26.49
N LYS A 284 21.41 0.87 26.18
CA LYS A 284 21.05 2.21 25.71
C LYS A 284 21.76 2.52 24.40
N VAL A 285 20.99 2.93 23.38
CA VAL A 285 21.53 3.42 22.11
C VAL A 285 20.90 4.78 21.82
N TRP A 286 21.69 5.84 22.00
CA TRP A 286 21.24 7.22 21.86
C TRP A 286 22.01 7.92 20.74
N PHE A 287 21.30 8.51 19.80
CA PHE A 287 21.88 9.28 18.70
C PHE A 287 21.85 10.78 19.03
N PRO A 288 23.01 11.49 19.01
CA PRO A 288 23.05 12.91 19.35
C PRO A 288 22.41 13.78 18.27
N ILE A 289 21.53 14.70 18.68
CA ILE A 289 20.98 15.78 17.85
C ILE A 289 21.97 16.93 17.88
N LYS A 290 22.66 17.19 16.76
CA LYS A 290 23.63 18.28 16.62
C LYS A 290 23.02 19.46 15.89
N ARG A 291 23.16 20.70 16.43
CA ARG A 291 22.69 21.96 15.79
C ARG A 291 23.81 22.99 15.72
N GLY A 292 23.65 23.92 14.75
CA GLY A 292 24.57 25.04 14.50
C GLY A 292 25.85 24.65 13.77
N VAL A 293 26.64 25.66 13.38
CA VAL A 293 27.91 25.52 12.64
C VAL A 293 28.94 24.68 13.41
N LEU A 294 28.96 24.82 14.74
CA LEU A 294 29.86 24.08 15.64
C LEU A 294 29.33 22.69 16.02
N ARG A 295 28.21 22.21 15.40
CA ARG A 295 27.61 20.91 15.66
C ARG A 295 27.42 20.57 17.16
N LYS A 296 26.99 21.56 17.95
CA LYS A 296 26.75 21.38 19.38
C LYS A 296 25.60 20.40 19.61
N VAL A 297 25.80 19.42 20.50
CA VAL A 297 24.74 18.47 20.88
C VAL A 297 23.69 19.20 21.71
N VAL A 298 22.44 19.21 21.22
CA VAL A 298 21.29 19.87 21.85
C VAL A 298 20.27 18.88 22.42
N GLY A 299 20.47 17.59 22.19
CA GLY A 299 19.61 16.52 22.67
C GLY A 299 20.02 15.16 22.10
N HIS A 300 19.24 14.13 22.41
CA HIS A 300 19.45 12.78 21.90
C HIS A 300 18.14 12.15 21.43
N ILE A 301 18.19 11.42 20.31
CA ILE A 301 17.14 10.47 19.94
C ILE A 301 17.48 9.16 20.64
N LYS A 302 16.66 8.75 21.58
CA LYS A 302 16.81 7.52 22.34
C LYS A 302 16.17 6.36 21.57
N ALA A 303 16.94 5.71 20.70
CA ALA A 303 16.45 4.58 19.90
C ALA A 303 16.22 3.35 20.76
N VAL A 304 17.10 3.11 21.74
CA VAL A 304 16.95 2.09 22.77
C VAL A 304 17.27 2.75 24.11
N ASP A 305 16.42 2.57 25.12
CA ASP A 305 16.58 3.23 26.42
C ASP A 305 16.24 2.27 27.57
N GLY A 306 17.26 1.54 28.04
CA GLY A 306 17.15 0.68 29.20
C GLY A 306 16.56 -0.71 28.95
N VAL A 307 16.83 -1.31 27.77
CA VAL A 307 16.32 -2.64 27.39
C VAL A 307 17.20 -3.75 27.96
N SER A 308 16.57 -4.68 28.70
CA SER A 308 17.22 -5.90 29.20
C SER A 308 16.50 -7.11 28.62
N ILE A 309 17.23 -7.94 27.88
CA ILE A 309 16.73 -9.19 27.30
C ILE A 309 17.70 -10.33 27.54
N GLN A 310 17.18 -11.54 27.51
CA GLN A 310 17.98 -12.77 27.62
C GLN A 310 17.42 -13.76 26.61
N LEU A 311 18.31 -14.36 25.82
CA LEU A 311 17.97 -15.40 24.85
C LEU A 311 18.78 -16.67 25.17
N ARG A 312 18.09 -17.78 25.28
CA ARG A 312 18.67 -19.10 25.54
C ARG A 312 18.81 -19.93 24.26
N LYS A 313 19.69 -20.94 24.33
CA LYS A 313 19.85 -21.87 23.18
C LYS A 313 18.56 -22.62 22.89
N GLY A 314 18.11 -22.57 21.61
CA GLY A 314 16.88 -23.21 21.16
C GLY A 314 15.61 -22.41 21.46
N GLU A 315 15.72 -21.20 22.02
CA GLU A 315 14.59 -20.29 22.29
C GLU A 315 14.37 -19.33 21.12
N THR A 316 13.12 -18.99 20.86
CA THR A 316 12.71 -17.88 19.97
C THR A 316 12.14 -16.76 20.82
N LEU A 317 12.79 -15.60 20.82
CA LEU A 317 12.36 -14.40 21.55
C LEU A 317 11.80 -13.38 20.56
N GLY A 318 10.55 -13.00 20.74
CA GLY A 318 9.94 -11.88 20.00
C GLY A 318 10.33 -10.54 20.66
N VAL A 319 10.74 -9.54 19.82
CA VAL A 319 11.13 -8.19 20.25
C VAL A 319 10.29 -7.15 19.52
#